data_62338d4ed954f01d3b62464babc2f53d
#
_entry.id   62338d4ed954f01d3b62464babc2f53d
#
_cell.length_a   1.000
_cell.length_b   1.000
_cell.length_c   1.000
_cell.angle_alpha   90.00
_cell.angle_beta   90.00
_cell.angle_gamma   90.00
#
_symmetry.space_group_name_H-M   'P 1'
#
loop_
_entity.id
_entity.type
_entity.pdbx_description
1 polymer ?
#
loop_
_entity_poly.entity_id
_entity_poly.type
_entity_poly.pdbx_seq_one_letter_code
_entity_poly.pdbx_strand_id
1 'polypeptide(L)'
;GDNSLTDMLIVEGDTSGRTIVHVNNLGGPGEQTLNGIKLIDVSGKSDGNFVQSTRLAAGAYDYELKRGKGSDSRNWYLISDLTDKTKPDNPNNEDNGGNGGDNGNGGNGDDGKVIPIVRPEAGAYIGNEAVVHSLFTNRLQDRIGDLWFTDPHSDKNETRNFWMRMQGGYTSWKESSGQIKNRTLTAATQLGTELLSFSSNGTNRFQFGWMGGYGHGRTKSHNPYSGYRAIGSVDGLNFGVTGTWYQNGTGREGAYVDT
;
A
#
# COMPACT_ATOMS: atom_id res chain seq x y z
N GLY A 1 -22.41 6.65 5.80
CA GLY A 1 -22.95 5.80 6.86
C GLY A 1 -24.44 5.63 6.74
N ASP A 2 -25.09 5.05 7.73
CA ASP A 2 -26.53 4.70 7.71
C ASP A 2 -27.46 5.89 7.45
N ASN A 3 -27.06 7.10 7.81
CA ASN A 3 -27.82 8.34 7.64
C ASN A 3 -27.51 9.06 6.31
N SER A 4 -26.86 8.41 5.36
CA SER A 4 -26.59 9.02 4.06
C SER A 4 -27.88 9.29 3.30
N LEU A 5 -27.99 10.50 2.74
CA LEU A 5 -29.12 10.83 1.85
C LEU A 5 -29.02 9.99 0.59
N THR A 6 -30.13 9.39 0.19
CA THR A 6 -30.22 8.56 -1.01
C THR A 6 -31.61 8.63 -1.61
N ASP A 7 -31.71 8.44 -2.91
CA ASP A 7 -32.98 8.11 -3.55
C ASP A 7 -33.42 6.72 -3.10
N MET A 8 -34.69 6.53 -2.90
CA MET A 8 -35.27 5.28 -2.44
C MET A 8 -36.37 4.81 -3.41
N LEU A 9 -36.29 3.54 -3.82
CA LEU A 9 -37.35 2.89 -4.55
C LEU A 9 -38.38 2.32 -3.57
N ILE A 10 -39.61 2.79 -3.66
CA ILE A 10 -40.75 2.26 -2.88
C ILE A 10 -41.61 1.39 -3.78
N VAL A 11 -41.80 0.14 -3.37
CA VAL A 11 -42.64 -0.84 -4.07
C VAL A 11 -43.83 -1.16 -3.18
N GLU A 12 -45.01 -0.70 -3.55
CA GLU A 12 -46.23 -0.89 -2.78
C GLU A 12 -46.85 -2.29 -2.90
N GLY A 13 -46.34 -3.11 -3.78
CA GLY A 13 -46.79 -4.48 -4.05
C GLY A 13 -45.71 -5.55 -3.90
N ASP A 14 -45.97 -6.70 -4.51
CA ASP A 14 -45.04 -7.83 -4.52
C ASP A 14 -43.94 -7.65 -5.57
N THR A 15 -42.79 -8.24 -5.32
CA THR A 15 -41.67 -8.30 -6.28
C THR A 15 -41.39 -9.75 -6.70
N SER A 16 -40.98 -9.93 -7.97
CA SER A 16 -40.57 -11.23 -8.51
C SER A 16 -39.48 -11.06 -9.58
N GLY A 17 -38.80 -12.14 -9.93
CA GLY A 17 -37.75 -12.15 -10.96
C GLY A 17 -36.45 -11.46 -10.50
N ARG A 18 -35.70 -10.92 -11.48
CA ARG A 18 -34.38 -10.30 -11.23
C ARG A 18 -34.35 -8.87 -11.78
N THR A 19 -33.93 -7.94 -10.95
CA THR A 19 -33.77 -6.53 -11.31
C THR A 19 -32.31 -6.11 -11.11
N ILE A 20 -31.73 -5.46 -12.12
CA ILE A 20 -30.39 -4.89 -12.03
C ILE A 20 -30.51 -3.47 -11.46
N VAL A 21 -29.78 -3.19 -10.39
CA VAL A 21 -29.76 -1.90 -9.71
C VAL A 21 -28.45 -1.21 -9.98
N HIS A 22 -28.50 -0.01 -10.55
CA HIS A 22 -27.36 0.85 -10.73
C HIS A 22 -27.37 1.96 -9.68
N VAL A 23 -26.32 2.04 -8.88
CA VAL A 23 -26.20 3.05 -7.81
C VAL A 23 -25.08 4.01 -8.18
N ASN A 24 -25.39 5.29 -8.25
CA ASN A 24 -24.42 6.36 -8.48
C ASN A 24 -24.03 7.00 -7.16
N ASN A 25 -22.73 7.02 -6.86
CA ASN A 25 -22.22 7.81 -5.75
C ASN A 25 -22.00 9.26 -6.21
N LEU A 26 -22.78 10.18 -5.64
CA LEU A 26 -22.69 11.61 -5.95
C LEU A 26 -21.56 12.32 -5.18
N GLY A 27 -20.78 11.58 -4.42
CA GLY A 27 -19.66 12.09 -3.62
C GLY A 27 -19.86 11.86 -2.14
N GLY A 28 -18.87 12.29 -1.36
CA GLY A 28 -18.85 12.14 0.09
C GLY A 28 -17.65 11.33 0.60
N PRO A 29 -17.30 11.48 1.91
CA PRO A 29 -16.10 10.87 2.47
C PRO A 29 -16.18 9.34 2.61
N GLY A 30 -17.39 8.76 2.49
CA GLY A 30 -17.64 7.37 2.82
C GLY A 30 -17.57 7.10 4.32
N GLU A 31 -18.40 6.20 4.80
CA GLU A 31 -18.44 5.82 6.21
C GLU A 31 -18.90 4.37 6.32
N GLN A 32 -18.45 3.67 7.35
CA GLN A 32 -18.94 2.33 7.65
C GLN A 32 -20.46 2.37 7.93
N THR A 33 -21.19 1.39 7.39
CA THR A 33 -22.58 1.18 7.77
C THR A 33 -22.68 0.20 8.93
N LEU A 34 -23.64 0.42 9.81
CA LEU A 34 -23.99 -0.51 10.90
C LEU A 34 -25.29 -1.27 10.57
N ASN A 35 -26.32 -0.54 10.13
CA ASN A 35 -27.63 -1.07 9.75
C ASN A 35 -27.83 -1.08 8.22
N GLY A 36 -27.01 -0.32 7.51
CA GLY A 36 -27.10 -0.14 6.07
C GLY A 36 -27.95 1.07 5.65
N ILE A 37 -27.74 1.50 4.42
CA ILE A 37 -28.48 2.58 3.78
C ILE A 37 -29.64 1.93 3.01
N LYS A 38 -30.88 2.15 3.42
CA LYS A 38 -32.05 1.59 2.75
C LYS A 38 -32.21 2.19 1.35
N LEU A 39 -32.18 1.36 0.32
CA LEU A 39 -32.40 1.77 -1.07
C LEU A 39 -33.76 1.32 -1.61
N ILE A 40 -34.27 0.17 -1.16
CA ILE A 40 -35.52 -0.40 -1.69
C ILE A 40 -36.39 -0.80 -0.52
N ASP A 41 -37.59 -0.26 -0.50
CA ASP A 41 -38.64 -0.59 0.47
C ASP A 41 -39.75 -1.35 -0.23
N VAL A 42 -40.05 -2.57 0.24
CA VAL A 42 -41.08 -3.44 -0.36
C VAL A 42 -42.18 -3.70 0.66
N SER A 43 -43.41 -3.25 0.37
CA SER A 43 -44.56 -3.43 1.26
C SER A 43 -45.14 -4.85 1.15
N GLY A 44 -45.09 -5.47 -0.01
CA GLY A 44 -45.60 -6.81 -0.26
C GLY A 44 -44.57 -7.93 -0.06
N LYS A 45 -44.77 -9.05 -0.77
CA LYS A 45 -43.80 -10.13 -0.81
C LYS A 45 -42.58 -9.73 -1.61
N SER A 46 -41.41 -9.98 -1.07
CA SER A 46 -40.14 -9.61 -1.71
C SER A 46 -39.43 -10.85 -2.26
N ASP A 47 -40.05 -11.54 -3.22
CA ASP A 47 -39.47 -12.71 -3.89
C ASP A 47 -38.50 -12.35 -5.01
N GLY A 48 -38.53 -11.09 -5.45
CA GLY A 48 -37.60 -10.54 -6.43
C GLY A 48 -36.17 -10.44 -5.90
N ASN A 49 -35.20 -10.59 -6.81
CA ASN A 49 -33.77 -10.44 -6.51
C ASN A 49 -33.23 -9.16 -7.16
N PHE A 50 -32.79 -8.22 -6.34
CA PHE A 50 -32.12 -7.00 -6.80
C PHE A 50 -30.61 -7.20 -6.78
N VAL A 51 -29.98 -6.99 -7.93
CA VAL A 51 -28.55 -7.25 -8.14
C VAL A 51 -27.85 -5.96 -8.49
N GLN A 52 -26.83 -5.61 -7.73
CA GLN A 52 -25.99 -4.44 -8.00
C GLN A 52 -25.22 -4.62 -9.32
N SER A 53 -25.25 -3.62 -10.21
CA SER A 53 -24.66 -3.70 -11.55
C SER A 53 -23.15 -3.46 -11.54
N THR A 54 -22.67 -2.56 -10.67
CA THR A 54 -21.28 -2.11 -10.63
C THR A 54 -20.78 -2.01 -9.20
N ARG A 55 -19.46 -2.06 -9.04
CA ARG A 55 -18.82 -1.79 -7.76
C ARG A 55 -19.20 -0.40 -7.27
N LEU A 56 -19.58 -0.29 -6.03
CA LEU A 56 -19.83 0.97 -5.34
C LEU A 56 -18.81 1.16 -4.23
N ALA A 57 -18.06 2.26 -4.28
CA ALA A 57 -17.07 2.59 -3.28
C ALA A 57 -17.18 4.06 -2.89
N ALA A 58 -17.00 4.35 -1.61
CA ALA A 58 -16.90 5.72 -1.10
C ALA A 58 -15.90 5.76 0.06
N GLY A 59 -14.99 6.74 0.04
CA GLY A 59 -13.92 6.83 1.01
C GLY A 59 -13.06 5.56 1.02
N ALA A 60 -12.88 4.98 2.20
CA ALA A 60 -12.10 3.75 2.41
C ALA A 60 -12.90 2.46 2.26
N TYR A 61 -14.21 2.53 1.94
CA TYR A 61 -15.12 1.40 2.02
C TYR A 61 -15.71 1.01 0.67
N ASP A 62 -15.93 -0.30 0.49
CA ASP A 62 -16.78 -0.86 -0.56
C ASP A 62 -18.18 -1.12 0.00
N TYR A 63 -19.21 -0.91 -0.82
CA TYR A 63 -20.61 -1.13 -0.47
C TYR A 63 -21.26 -2.17 -1.37
N GLU A 64 -22.09 -3.00 -0.79
CA GLU A 64 -22.82 -4.04 -1.48
C GLU A 64 -24.33 -3.94 -1.22
N LEU A 65 -25.13 -4.14 -2.25
CA LEU A 65 -26.57 -4.21 -2.13
C LEU A 65 -26.98 -5.59 -1.60
N LYS A 66 -27.56 -5.62 -0.41
CA LYS A 66 -28.03 -6.85 0.24
C LYS A 66 -29.47 -6.71 0.75
N ARG A 67 -30.11 -7.86 0.82
CA ARG A 67 -31.42 -8.00 1.45
C ARG A 67 -31.29 -7.83 2.96
N GLY A 68 -32.22 -7.13 3.58
CA GLY A 68 -32.32 -7.01 5.04
C GLY A 68 -32.57 -8.34 5.72
N LYS A 69 -32.45 -8.37 7.05
CA LYS A 69 -32.62 -9.56 7.88
C LYS A 69 -33.83 -9.40 8.83
N GLY A 70 -34.39 -10.51 9.27
CA GLY A 70 -35.49 -10.52 10.25
C GLY A 70 -36.72 -9.75 9.75
N SER A 71 -37.17 -8.75 10.51
CA SER A 71 -38.31 -7.90 10.16
C SER A 71 -38.10 -7.11 8.86
N ASP A 72 -36.85 -6.81 8.53
CA ASP A 72 -36.47 -6.02 7.37
C ASP A 72 -36.12 -6.87 6.12
N SER A 73 -36.37 -8.17 6.17
CA SER A 73 -36.06 -9.12 5.09
C SER A 73 -36.75 -8.82 3.74
N ARG A 74 -37.73 -7.95 3.72
CA ARG A 74 -38.40 -7.48 2.49
C ARG A 74 -37.64 -6.36 1.78
N ASN A 75 -36.82 -5.61 2.53
CA ASN A 75 -36.14 -4.42 2.10
C ASN A 75 -34.71 -4.68 1.66
N TRP A 76 -34.10 -3.74 0.91
CA TRP A 76 -32.73 -3.87 0.43
C TRP A 76 -31.92 -2.65 0.82
N TYR A 77 -30.68 -2.95 1.25
CA TYR A 77 -29.78 -2.00 1.86
C TYR A 77 -28.41 -2.03 1.20
N LEU A 78 -27.76 -0.88 1.09
CA LEU A 78 -26.32 -0.83 0.86
C LEU A 78 -25.60 -1.01 2.18
N ILE A 79 -24.74 -2.00 2.25
CA ILE A 79 -23.95 -2.31 3.44
C ILE A 79 -22.47 -2.36 3.12
N SER A 80 -21.64 -1.97 4.09
CA SER A 80 -20.16 -2.01 4.01
C SER A 80 -19.58 -2.90 5.10
N ASP A 81 -20.14 -4.09 5.31
CA ASP A 81 -19.70 -5.03 6.32
C ASP A 81 -19.42 -6.44 5.79
N LEU A 82 -18.63 -7.21 6.53
CA LEU A 82 -18.24 -8.58 6.23
C LEU A 82 -19.09 -9.65 6.93
N THR A 83 -20.15 -9.28 7.64
CA THR A 83 -20.87 -10.17 8.56
C THR A 83 -21.34 -11.48 7.92
N ASP A 84 -21.57 -11.50 6.60
CA ASP A 84 -21.99 -12.69 5.85
C ASP A 84 -20.91 -13.24 4.91
N LYS A 85 -19.69 -12.71 4.97
CA LYS A 85 -18.60 -13.18 4.09
C LYS A 85 -17.70 -14.14 4.83
N THR A 86 -17.85 -15.43 4.52
CA THR A 86 -16.82 -16.42 4.84
C THR A 86 -15.56 -16.09 4.07
N LYS A 87 -14.42 -16.22 4.74
CA LYS A 87 -13.11 -16.09 4.07
C LYS A 87 -13.12 -17.08 2.88
N PRO A 88 -12.84 -16.63 1.65
CA PRO A 88 -12.76 -17.54 0.51
C PRO A 88 -11.69 -18.60 0.80
N ASP A 89 -12.04 -19.86 0.69
CA ASP A 89 -11.06 -20.94 0.68
C ASP A 89 -10.11 -20.68 -0.46
N ASN A 90 -8.83 -20.53 -0.15
CA ASN A 90 -7.79 -20.37 -1.15
C ASN A 90 -7.36 -21.77 -1.63
N PRO A 91 -7.78 -22.25 -2.82
CA PRO A 91 -7.39 -23.57 -3.30
C PRO A 91 -5.89 -23.74 -3.57
N ASN A 92 -5.10 -22.65 -3.43
CA ASN A 92 -3.66 -22.64 -3.61
C ASN A 92 -2.90 -22.40 -2.30
N ASN A 93 -3.48 -22.68 -1.14
CA ASN A 93 -2.73 -22.76 0.10
C ASN A 93 -1.99 -24.10 0.12
N GLU A 94 -0.91 -24.20 -0.64
CA GLU A 94 0.17 -25.14 -0.30
C GLU A 94 0.75 -24.64 1.02
N ASP A 95 0.18 -25.15 2.08
CA ASP A 95 0.64 -24.99 3.44
C ASP A 95 1.97 -25.77 3.55
N ASN A 96 3.06 -25.06 3.27
CA ASN A 96 4.38 -25.61 3.45
C ASN A 96 4.64 -25.65 4.97
N GLY A 97 4.52 -26.87 5.50
CA GLY A 97 4.51 -27.22 6.90
C GLY A 97 5.61 -26.55 7.72
N GLY A 98 5.24 -25.54 8.47
CA GLY A 98 5.96 -24.96 9.59
C GLY A 98 5.22 -25.32 10.87
N ASN A 99 5.72 -26.31 11.58
CA ASN A 99 5.27 -26.76 12.87
C ASN A 99 5.36 -25.61 13.89
N GLY A 100 4.25 -25.00 14.20
CA GLY A 100 4.07 -24.02 15.26
C GLY A 100 2.68 -24.18 15.83
N GLY A 101 2.56 -24.98 16.90
CA GLY A 101 1.33 -25.17 17.62
C GLY A 101 0.82 -23.85 18.18
N ASP A 102 -0.25 -23.35 17.60
CA ASP A 102 -1.08 -22.33 18.22
C ASP A 102 -2.42 -22.98 18.56
N ASN A 103 -2.57 -23.32 19.83
CA ASN A 103 -3.84 -23.70 20.45
C ASN A 103 -4.71 -22.43 20.52
N GLY A 104 -5.18 -21.97 19.38
CA GLY A 104 -6.22 -20.96 19.26
C GLY A 104 -7.56 -21.55 19.62
N ASN A 105 -7.91 -21.45 20.89
CA ASN A 105 -9.25 -21.63 21.42
C ASN A 105 -10.23 -20.83 20.57
N GLY A 106 -11.06 -21.51 19.76
CA GLY A 106 -12.15 -20.91 19.02
C GLY A 106 -13.22 -20.37 19.96
N GLY A 107 -12.98 -19.19 20.51
CA GLY A 107 -13.99 -18.40 21.18
C GLY A 107 -14.91 -17.80 20.12
N ASN A 108 -16.09 -18.37 19.95
CA ASN A 108 -17.25 -17.71 19.37
C ASN A 108 -17.65 -16.54 20.31
N GLY A 109 -16.94 -15.44 20.22
CA GLY A 109 -17.36 -14.15 20.73
C GLY A 109 -17.81 -13.33 19.51
N ASP A 110 -19.05 -13.52 19.10
CA ASP A 110 -19.73 -12.54 18.24
C ASP A 110 -20.08 -11.34 19.12
N ASP A 111 -19.11 -10.48 19.33
CA ASP A 111 -19.27 -9.24 20.09
C ASP A 111 -20.05 -8.18 19.28
N GLY A 112 -20.80 -8.57 18.27
CA GLY A 112 -21.60 -7.64 17.45
C GLY A 112 -20.77 -6.59 16.71
N LYS A 113 -19.44 -6.78 16.63
CA LYS A 113 -18.53 -5.84 15.97
C LYS A 113 -18.67 -5.96 14.46
N VAL A 114 -19.31 -4.98 13.85
CA VAL A 114 -19.39 -4.88 12.40
C VAL A 114 -18.00 -4.61 11.82
N ILE A 115 -17.52 -5.51 10.96
CA ILE A 115 -16.21 -5.37 10.30
C ILE A 115 -16.43 -4.77 8.91
N PRO A 116 -15.91 -3.57 8.63
CA PRO A 116 -16.12 -2.91 7.33
C PRO A 116 -15.40 -3.64 6.19
N ILE A 117 -15.94 -3.55 4.99
CA ILE A 117 -15.25 -3.99 3.76
C ILE A 117 -14.31 -2.87 3.32
N VAL A 118 -13.00 -3.08 3.47
CA VAL A 118 -11.98 -2.10 3.12
C VAL A 118 -11.59 -2.21 1.65
N ARG A 119 -11.45 -1.07 0.99
CA ARG A 119 -11.01 -0.98 -0.40
C ARG A 119 -9.54 -1.37 -0.55
N PRO A 120 -9.17 -2.18 -1.56
CA PRO A 120 -7.77 -2.53 -1.81
C PRO A 120 -6.91 -1.34 -2.23
N GLU A 121 -7.49 -0.25 -2.73
CA GLU A 121 -6.76 0.97 -3.08
C GLU A 121 -6.03 1.56 -1.88
N ALA A 122 -6.62 1.49 -0.68
CA ALA A 122 -5.95 1.94 0.56
C ALA A 122 -4.62 1.21 0.78
N GLY A 123 -4.60 -0.09 0.55
CA GLY A 123 -3.36 -0.87 0.62
C GLY A 123 -2.33 -0.48 -0.44
N ALA A 124 -2.77 -0.16 -1.65
CA ALA A 124 -1.88 0.29 -2.71
C ALA A 124 -1.24 1.65 -2.38
N TYR A 125 -2.00 2.58 -1.80
CA TYR A 125 -1.46 3.88 -1.35
C TYR A 125 -0.43 3.72 -0.23
N ILE A 126 -0.72 2.93 0.80
CA ILE A 126 0.21 2.65 1.90
C ILE A 126 1.50 1.99 1.37
N GLY A 127 1.37 1.04 0.44
CA GLY A 127 2.51 0.40 -0.19
C GLY A 127 3.37 1.38 -0.98
N ASN A 128 2.77 2.30 -1.74
CA ASN A 128 3.49 3.33 -2.48
C ASN A 128 4.18 4.32 -1.56
N GLU A 129 3.55 4.73 -0.45
CA GLU A 129 4.16 5.60 0.55
C GLU A 129 5.41 4.96 1.15
N ALA A 130 5.34 3.68 1.53
CA ALA A 130 6.49 2.95 2.03
C ALA A 130 7.63 2.88 1.00
N VAL A 131 7.31 2.78 -0.29
CA VAL A 131 8.29 2.83 -1.38
C VAL A 131 8.99 4.19 -1.42
N VAL A 132 8.25 5.30 -1.39
CA VAL A 132 8.82 6.67 -1.43
C VAL A 132 9.86 6.85 -0.33
N HIS A 133 9.59 6.38 0.88
CA HIS A 133 10.50 6.49 2.01
C HIS A 133 11.74 5.57 1.92
N SER A 134 11.70 4.51 1.12
CA SER A 134 12.76 3.50 1.06
C SER A 134 13.63 3.54 -0.20
N LEU A 135 13.15 4.16 -1.28
CA LEU A 135 13.80 4.08 -2.60
C LEU A 135 15.24 4.62 -2.64
N PHE A 136 15.51 5.68 -1.89
CA PHE A 136 16.78 6.41 -1.98
C PHE A 136 17.53 6.50 -0.64
N THR A 137 17.23 5.60 0.28
CA THR A 137 17.96 5.55 1.55
C THR A 137 19.38 5.03 1.32
N ASN A 138 20.36 5.89 1.60
CA ASN A 138 21.78 5.60 1.45
C ASN A 138 22.53 5.73 2.77
N ARG A 139 23.56 4.90 2.93
CA ARG A 139 24.59 5.04 3.95
C ARG A 139 25.90 5.40 3.28
N LEU A 140 26.88 5.89 4.07
CA LEU A 140 28.22 6.18 3.57
C LEU A 140 28.83 4.96 2.84
N GLN A 141 28.67 3.76 3.40
CA GLN A 141 29.19 2.52 2.81
C GLN A 141 28.59 2.21 1.42
N ASP A 142 27.38 2.64 1.16
CA ASP A 142 26.73 2.45 -0.14
C ASP A 142 27.30 3.36 -1.23
N ARG A 143 28.03 4.42 -0.84
CA ARG A 143 28.64 5.44 -1.71
C ARG A 143 30.14 5.33 -1.82
N ILE A 144 30.78 4.54 -0.96
CA ILE A 144 32.21 4.24 -1.07
C ILE A 144 32.38 3.18 -2.16
N GLY A 145 32.64 3.66 -3.38
CA GLY A 145 32.96 2.74 -4.50
C GLY A 145 34.44 2.36 -4.50
N ASP A 146 34.72 1.20 -5.07
CA ASP A 146 36.11 0.73 -5.30
C ASP A 146 36.71 1.26 -6.61
N LEU A 147 35.91 1.97 -7.41
CA LEU A 147 36.34 2.53 -8.69
C LEU A 147 37.05 3.87 -8.47
N TRP A 148 38.35 3.83 -8.45
CA TRP A 148 39.21 4.99 -8.42
C TRP A 148 39.72 5.26 -9.83
N PHE A 149 39.59 6.48 -10.32
CA PHE A 149 40.25 6.89 -11.55
C PHE A 149 41.12 8.11 -11.28
N THR A 150 42.28 8.13 -11.89
CA THR A 150 43.20 9.25 -11.86
C THR A 150 42.91 10.07 -13.10
N ASP A 151 42.67 11.40 -12.92
CA ASP A 151 42.49 12.28 -14.05
C ASP A 151 43.84 12.46 -14.75
N PRO A 152 44.04 11.98 -15.98
CA PRO A 152 45.30 12.04 -16.69
C PRO A 152 45.68 13.50 -17.10
N HIS A 153 44.77 14.45 -16.98
CA HIS A 153 44.98 15.86 -17.33
C HIS A 153 45.25 16.74 -16.11
N SER A 154 45.25 16.17 -14.91
CA SER A 154 45.58 16.86 -13.68
C SER A 154 47.07 16.70 -13.37
N ASP A 155 47.80 17.78 -13.23
CA ASP A 155 49.21 17.78 -12.79
C ASP A 155 49.40 17.26 -11.35
N LYS A 156 48.30 17.08 -10.63
CA LYS A 156 48.24 16.47 -9.30
C LYS A 156 47.46 15.18 -9.47
N ASN A 157 48.03 14.03 -9.36
CA ASN A 157 47.35 12.70 -9.34
C ASN A 157 46.14 12.67 -8.41
N GLU A 158 45.10 13.41 -8.75
CA GLU A 158 43.83 13.46 -8.00
C GLU A 158 43.02 12.25 -8.35
N THR A 159 42.87 11.38 -7.39
CA THR A 159 42.02 10.19 -7.53
C THR A 159 40.59 10.58 -7.16
N ARG A 160 39.68 10.42 -8.08
CA ARG A 160 38.24 10.66 -7.87
C ARG A 160 37.52 9.35 -7.72
N ASN A 161 36.51 9.34 -6.91
CA ASN A 161 35.64 8.20 -6.69
C ASN A 161 34.33 8.35 -7.47
N PHE A 162 34.01 7.36 -8.28
CA PHE A 162 32.72 7.22 -8.90
C PHE A 162 32.04 5.95 -8.35
N TRP A 163 30.78 6.04 -8.03
CA TRP A 163 30.02 4.91 -7.57
C TRP A 163 28.67 4.81 -8.29
N MET A 164 28.20 3.59 -8.43
CA MET A 164 26.88 3.28 -8.91
C MET A 164 26.27 2.21 -8.02
N ARG A 165 25.02 2.40 -7.66
CA ARG A 165 24.26 1.45 -6.87
C ARG A 165 22.97 1.10 -7.61
N MET A 166 22.70 -0.20 -7.69
CA MET A 166 21.41 -0.72 -8.14
C MET A 166 20.82 -1.55 -7.01
N GLN A 167 19.55 -1.31 -6.73
CA GLN A 167 18.83 -2.08 -5.74
C GLN A 167 17.49 -2.54 -6.29
N GLY A 168 17.08 -3.74 -5.91
CA GLY A 168 15.76 -4.28 -6.13
C GLY A 168 15.20 -4.81 -4.82
N GLY A 169 13.89 -4.71 -4.66
CA GLY A 169 13.22 -5.19 -3.45
C GLY A 169 11.88 -5.82 -3.77
N TYR A 170 11.53 -6.82 -2.98
CA TYR A 170 10.20 -7.40 -2.96
C TYR A 170 9.71 -7.45 -1.53
N THR A 171 8.55 -6.87 -1.29
CA THR A 171 7.91 -6.87 0.03
C THR A 171 6.50 -7.40 -0.10
N SER A 172 6.13 -8.30 0.80
CA SER A 172 4.77 -8.81 0.91
C SER A 172 4.29 -8.70 2.34
N TRP A 173 3.13 -8.12 2.52
CA TRP A 173 2.53 -8.01 3.84
C TRP A 173 1.00 -8.16 3.76
N LYS A 174 0.42 -8.47 4.90
CA LYS A 174 -1.00 -8.68 5.08
C LYS A 174 -1.44 -7.90 6.32
N GLU A 175 -2.50 -7.17 6.19
CA GLU A 175 -3.13 -6.47 7.31
C GLU A 175 -3.79 -7.49 8.27
N SER A 176 -3.91 -7.14 9.56
CA SER A 176 -4.35 -8.05 10.64
C SER A 176 -5.75 -8.65 10.41
N SER A 177 -6.69 -7.90 9.85
CA SER A 177 -8.03 -8.41 9.48
C SER A 177 -8.00 -9.38 8.29
N GLY A 178 -6.91 -9.41 7.55
CA GLY A 178 -6.74 -10.21 6.34
C GLY A 178 -7.40 -9.66 5.11
N GLN A 179 -8.03 -8.50 5.18
CA GLN A 179 -8.70 -7.87 4.06
C GLN A 179 -7.73 -7.28 3.03
N ILE A 180 -6.58 -6.80 3.49
CA ILE A 180 -5.56 -6.22 2.60
C ILE A 180 -4.35 -7.14 2.53
N LYS A 181 -4.06 -7.61 1.33
CA LYS A 181 -2.84 -8.34 0.98
C LYS A 181 -2.08 -7.55 -0.07
N ASN A 182 -0.89 -7.11 0.29
CA ASN A 182 -0.04 -6.29 -0.56
C ASN A 182 1.20 -7.04 -1.01
N ARG A 183 1.60 -6.75 -2.24
CA ARG A 183 2.88 -7.17 -2.83
C ARG A 183 3.47 -5.96 -3.52
N THR A 184 4.65 -5.55 -3.09
CA THR A 184 5.36 -4.38 -3.61
C THR A 184 6.67 -4.83 -4.23
N LEU A 185 6.91 -4.40 -5.46
CA LEU A 185 8.17 -4.55 -6.16
C LEU A 185 8.81 -3.18 -6.30
N THR A 186 10.09 -3.08 -5.98
CA THR A 186 10.86 -1.84 -6.09
C THR A 186 12.13 -2.06 -6.90
N ALA A 187 12.53 -1.05 -7.64
CA ALA A 187 13.81 -0.98 -8.31
C ALA A 187 14.32 0.45 -8.28
N ALA A 188 15.59 0.64 -7.95
CA ALA A 188 16.23 1.95 -7.99
C ALA A 188 17.67 1.84 -8.48
N THR A 189 18.10 2.89 -9.17
CA THR A 189 19.51 3.06 -9.59
C THR A 189 19.94 4.44 -9.12
N GLN A 190 21.09 4.50 -8.48
CA GLN A 190 21.73 5.72 -8.04
C GLN A 190 23.18 5.73 -8.50
N LEU A 191 23.68 6.90 -8.81
CA LEU A 191 25.06 7.13 -9.18
C LEU A 191 25.54 8.43 -8.55
N GLY A 192 26.83 8.52 -8.33
CA GLY A 192 27.43 9.72 -7.78
C GLY A 192 28.94 9.71 -7.91
N THR A 193 29.54 10.84 -7.65
CA THR A 193 30.98 11.04 -7.70
C THR A 193 31.43 12.09 -6.70
N GLU A 194 32.66 11.97 -6.25
CA GLU A 194 33.36 13.02 -5.50
C GLU A 194 33.83 14.11 -6.48
N LEU A 195 33.49 15.34 -6.17
CA LEU A 195 33.92 16.52 -6.95
C LEU A 195 35.15 17.18 -6.35
N LEU A 196 35.16 17.32 -5.03
CA LEU A 196 36.18 18.05 -4.29
C LEU A 196 36.68 17.24 -3.11
N SER A 197 37.98 17.25 -2.90
CA SER A 197 38.61 16.64 -1.73
C SER A 197 39.78 17.52 -1.28
N PHE A 198 39.82 17.88 0.01
CA PHE A 198 40.88 18.66 0.59
C PHE A 198 41.12 18.31 2.06
N SER A 199 42.26 18.69 2.57
CA SER A 199 42.65 18.56 3.97
C SER A 199 42.94 19.94 4.57
N SER A 200 42.54 20.15 5.80
CA SER A 200 42.86 21.38 6.53
C SER A 200 44.15 21.33 7.38
N ASN A 201 44.58 20.11 7.73
CA ASN A 201 45.74 19.89 8.63
C ASN A 201 46.74 18.84 8.12
N GLY A 202 46.57 18.39 6.88
CA GLY A 202 47.39 17.34 6.28
C GLY A 202 47.03 15.91 6.72
N THR A 203 46.18 15.73 7.75
CA THR A 203 45.80 14.43 8.28
C THR A 203 44.32 14.11 8.01
N ASN A 204 43.46 15.12 8.21
CA ASN A 204 42.03 14.96 7.94
C ASN A 204 41.71 15.05 6.45
N ARG A 205 40.49 14.68 6.06
CA ARG A 205 40.01 14.80 4.69
C ARG A 205 38.55 15.23 4.66
N PHE A 206 38.25 16.22 3.89
CA PHE A 206 36.91 16.63 3.51
C PHE A 206 36.65 16.17 2.08
N GLN A 207 35.50 15.58 1.86
CA GLN A 207 35.06 15.14 0.54
C GLN A 207 33.67 15.68 0.27
N PHE A 208 33.49 16.27 -0.91
CA PHE A 208 32.22 16.79 -1.37
C PHE A 208 31.90 16.14 -2.72
N GLY A 209 30.66 15.70 -2.86
CA GLY A 209 30.20 15.04 -4.06
C GLY A 209 28.76 15.41 -4.41
N TRP A 210 28.32 14.87 -5.51
CA TRP A 210 26.92 14.88 -5.89
C TRP A 210 26.44 13.46 -6.19
N MET A 211 25.13 13.29 -6.12
CA MET A 211 24.47 12.05 -6.50
C MET A 211 23.15 12.31 -7.19
N GLY A 212 22.76 11.39 -8.05
CA GLY A 212 21.45 11.38 -8.68
C GLY A 212 20.95 9.96 -8.85
N GLY A 213 19.64 9.81 -8.96
CA GLY A 213 19.06 8.49 -9.12
C GLY A 213 17.62 8.52 -9.63
N TYR A 214 17.21 7.37 -10.10
CA TYR A 214 15.82 7.08 -10.47
C TYR A 214 15.36 5.81 -9.79
N GLY A 215 14.14 5.82 -9.31
CA GLY A 215 13.52 4.66 -8.72
C GLY A 215 12.06 4.51 -9.10
N HIS A 216 11.63 3.27 -9.16
CA HIS A 216 10.26 2.86 -9.47
C HIS A 216 9.77 1.84 -8.44
N GLY A 217 8.51 1.99 -8.04
CA GLY A 217 7.83 1.02 -7.21
C GLY A 217 6.43 0.70 -7.74
N ARG A 218 6.03 -0.55 -7.58
CA ARG A 218 4.70 -1.00 -7.96
C ARG A 218 4.11 -1.88 -6.87
N THR A 219 2.98 -1.43 -6.32
CA THR A 219 2.22 -2.14 -5.30
C THR A 219 0.96 -2.74 -5.90
N LYS A 220 0.79 -4.04 -5.72
CA LYS A 220 -0.46 -4.76 -6.00
C LYS A 220 -1.15 -5.07 -4.69
N SER A 221 -2.37 -4.57 -4.53
CA SER A 221 -3.22 -4.80 -3.38
C SER A 221 -4.43 -5.65 -3.77
N HIS A 222 -4.83 -6.54 -2.90
CA HIS A 222 -5.97 -7.42 -3.10
C HIS A 222 -6.75 -7.60 -1.81
N ASN A 223 -8.08 -7.45 -1.90
CA ASN A 223 -8.98 -7.82 -0.84
C ASN A 223 -9.63 -9.18 -1.18
N PRO A 224 -9.30 -10.26 -0.45
CA PRO A 224 -9.83 -11.59 -0.74
C PRO A 224 -11.32 -11.75 -0.45
N TYR A 225 -11.92 -10.89 0.39
CA TYR A 225 -13.34 -10.94 0.74
C TYR A 225 -14.22 -10.31 -0.33
N SER A 226 -13.82 -9.16 -0.86
CA SER A 226 -14.54 -8.50 -1.96
C SER A 226 -14.11 -9.00 -3.34
N GLY A 227 -12.95 -9.67 -3.44
CA GLY A 227 -12.35 -10.10 -4.71
C GLY A 227 -11.70 -8.95 -5.51
N TYR A 228 -11.83 -7.70 -5.05
CA TYR A 228 -11.27 -6.54 -5.76
C TYR A 228 -9.76 -6.44 -5.61
N ARG A 229 -9.17 -5.81 -6.62
CA ARG A 229 -7.73 -5.58 -6.70
C ARG A 229 -7.46 -4.14 -7.06
N ALA A 230 -6.34 -3.62 -6.56
CA ALA A 230 -5.82 -2.32 -6.92
C ALA A 230 -4.33 -2.42 -7.25
N ILE A 231 -3.87 -1.54 -8.12
CA ILE A 231 -2.46 -1.42 -8.47
C ILE A 231 -2.11 0.06 -8.34
N GLY A 232 -1.09 0.32 -7.54
CA GLY A 232 -0.46 1.62 -7.44
C GLY A 232 0.97 1.55 -7.99
N SER A 233 1.45 2.62 -8.59
CA SER A 233 2.84 2.78 -8.95
C SER A 233 3.34 4.15 -8.52
N VAL A 234 4.62 4.24 -8.26
CA VAL A 234 5.31 5.47 -7.91
C VAL A 234 6.66 5.49 -8.59
N ASP A 235 6.99 6.64 -9.15
CA ASP A 235 8.27 6.95 -9.76
C ASP A 235 8.92 8.10 -9.00
N GLY A 236 10.22 8.04 -8.82
CA GLY A 236 10.96 9.06 -8.09
C GLY A 236 12.29 9.37 -8.75
N LEU A 237 12.65 10.65 -8.71
CA LEU A 237 13.99 11.13 -9.02
C LEU A 237 14.63 11.60 -7.72
N ASN A 238 15.90 11.30 -7.56
CA ASN A 238 16.72 11.78 -6.47
C ASN A 238 17.86 12.62 -7.05
N PHE A 239 18.10 13.73 -6.41
CA PHE A 239 19.29 14.55 -6.64
C PHE A 239 19.77 15.11 -5.29
N GLY A 240 21.06 14.99 -5.02
CA GLY A 240 21.63 15.43 -3.76
C GLY A 240 23.11 15.78 -3.87
N VAL A 241 23.57 16.51 -2.87
CA VAL A 241 24.99 16.74 -2.61
C VAL A 241 25.39 15.95 -1.37
N THR A 242 26.64 15.53 -1.31
CA THR A 242 27.17 14.77 -0.19
C THR A 242 28.39 15.47 0.37
N GLY A 243 28.54 15.44 1.70
CA GLY A 243 29.71 15.94 2.39
C GLY A 243 30.19 14.92 3.42
N THR A 244 31.45 14.52 3.37
CA THR A 244 32.02 13.60 4.34
C THR A 244 33.32 14.16 4.89
N TRP A 245 33.46 14.14 6.19
CA TRP A 245 34.70 14.44 6.87
C TRP A 245 35.28 13.21 7.52
N TYR A 246 36.59 12.98 7.34
CA TYR A 246 37.32 11.91 8.01
C TYR A 246 38.41 12.54 8.90
N GLN A 247 38.55 12.02 10.12
CA GLN A 247 39.60 12.39 11.04
C GLN A 247 40.98 12.01 10.49
N ASN A 248 41.10 10.81 9.91
CA ASN A 248 42.30 10.34 9.21
C ASN A 248 41.97 10.05 7.74
N GLY A 249 42.40 10.94 6.86
CA GLY A 249 42.08 10.87 5.44
C GLY A 249 42.83 9.80 4.67
N THR A 250 44.01 9.36 5.14
CA THR A 250 44.86 8.39 4.43
C THR A 250 44.33 6.97 4.60
N GLY A 251 43.88 6.61 5.81
CA GLY A 251 43.39 5.25 6.12
C GLY A 251 41.86 5.13 6.18
N ARG A 252 41.15 6.26 6.11
CA ARG A 252 39.70 6.32 6.43
C ARG A 252 39.35 5.72 7.79
N GLU A 253 40.32 5.82 8.72
CA GLU A 253 40.20 5.32 10.09
C GLU A 253 39.81 6.44 11.05
N GLY A 254 39.31 6.08 12.22
CA GLY A 254 38.91 7.02 13.24
C GLY A 254 37.47 7.53 13.06
N ALA A 255 37.19 8.72 13.63
CA ALA A 255 35.86 9.31 13.52
C ALA A 255 35.59 9.89 12.13
N TYR A 256 34.32 9.83 11.73
CA TYR A 256 33.85 10.48 10.52
C TYR A 256 32.47 11.12 10.74
N VAL A 257 32.16 12.11 9.92
CA VAL A 257 30.84 12.75 9.85
C VAL A 257 30.41 12.77 8.40
N ASP A 258 29.20 12.36 8.15
CA ASP A 258 28.62 12.22 6.82
C ASP A 258 27.22 12.84 6.75
N THR A 259 26.91 13.50 5.61
CA THR A 259 25.64 14.19 5.37
C THR A 259 25.18 14.03 3.92
#